data_f4a15363e99c2a3e8c88c81506a81a64
#
_entry.id   f4a15363e99c2a3e8c88c81506a81a64
#
_cell.length_a   1.000
_cell.length_b   1.000
_cell.length_c   1.000
_cell.angle_alpha   90.00
_cell.angle_beta   90.00
_cell.angle_gamma   90.00
#
_symmetry.space_group_name_H-M   'P 1'
#
loop_
_entity.id
_entity.type
_entity.pdbx_description
1 polymer ?
#
loop_
_entity_poly.entity_id
_entity_poly.type
_entity_poly.pdbx_seq_one_letter_code
_entity_poly.pdbx_strand_id
1 'polypeptide(L)'
;MNLTSLQTFLTILETGSLVRAADKLNVTQSTVTARLKTLEEELGQVLINRQKSGATLTPAGAKLMRYAPAITGLWRQAKNETGLPAGLTSACSFGCERDLWHGAGRAFFHYATSTQPELAMSARQGSGRDLTDWIATGSLDIIVTFDAVARASQTLYPLPAEELILCSDRRNTPIIGDPNYIFVDHGAEYRRVHAEFYHDAGIARLNFDSAWWALQYLLENPGSAYLPRSLAQPYLDKAALFIVPDAPVFHRKKSLLASDQAVEKFHWLEKAIAQIQSHERPQHDRAPSQGQAGQ
;
A
#
# COMPACT_ATOMS: atom_id res chain seq x y z
N MET A 1 9.12 -22.51 -22.09
CA MET A 1 8.52 -21.17 -21.90
C MET A 1 9.61 -20.18 -21.50
N ASN A 2 9.76 -19.10 -22.24
CA ASN A 2 10.74 -18.05 -21.92
C ASN A 2 10.07 -16.97 -21.04
N LEU A 3 10.46 -16.91 -19.76
CA LEU A 3 9.90 -15.94 -18.80
C LEU A 3 10.11 -14.48 -19.22
N THR A 4 11.22 -14.18 -19.92
CA THR A 4 11.47 -12.84 -20.46
C THR A 4 10.41 -12.47 -21.52
N SER A 5 9.98 -13.44 -22.34
CA SER A 5 8.89 -13.24 -23.31
C SER A 5 7.56 -13.01 -22.60
N LEU A 6 7.28 -13.75 -21.53
CA LEU A 6 6.06 -13.54 -20.73
C LEU A 6 6.04 -12.17 -20.03
N GLN A 7 7.17 -11.75 -19.45
CA GLN A 7 7.32 -10.39 -18.87
C GLN A 7 7.15 -9.30 -19.94
N THR A 8 7.69 -9.51 -21.14
CA THR A 8 7.52 -8.59 -22.27
C THR A 8 6.05 -8.46 -22.66
N PHE A 9 5.31 -9.57 -22.73
CA PHE A 9 3.85 -9.57 -22.97
C PHE A 9 3.10 -8.73 -21.93
N LEU A 10 3.38 -8.93 -20.62
CA LEU A 10 2.76 -8.15 -19.55
C LEU A 10 3.08 -6.65 -19.67
N THR A 11 4.33 -6.29 -19.98
CA THR A 11 4.76 -4.90 -20.15
C THR A 11 4.09 -4.23 -21.35
N ILE A 12 3.86 -4.95 -22.46
CA ILE A 12 3.13 -4.44 -23.61
C ILE A 12 1.70 -4.07 -23.22
N LEU A 13 1.03 -4.91 -22.43
CA LEU A 13 -0.33 -4.66 -21.99
C LEU A 13 -0.41 -3.46 -21.01
N GLU A 14 0.53 -3.37 -20.10
CA GLU A 14 0.61 -2.27 -19.15
C GLU A 14 0.79 -0.91 -19.84
N THR A 15 1.66 -0.88 -20.85
CA THR A 15 1.97 0.35 -21.58
C THR A 15 1.00 0.62 -22.74
N GLY A 16 0.27 -0.39 -23.19
CA GLY A 16 -0.60 -0.33 -24.38
C GLY A 16 0.14 -0.18 -25.70
N SER A 17 1.48 -0.34 -25.72
CA SER A 17 2.30 -0.07 -26.90
C SER A 17 3.61 -0.85 -26.86
N LEU A 18 3.98 -1.46 -28.01
CA LEU A 18 5.27 -2.15 -28.15
C LEU A 18 6.47 -1.18 -28.03
N VAL A 19 6.33 0.05 -28.50
CA VAL A 19 7.37 1.10 -28.39
C VAL A 19 7.58 1.47 -26.93
N ARG A 20 6.53 1.84 -26.23
CA ARG A 20 6.60 2.18 -24.80
C ARG A 20 7.07 1.02 -23.93
N ALA A 21 6.72 -0.23 -24.31
CA ALA A 21 7.25 -1.42 -23.65
C ALA A 21 8.75 -1.59 -23.87
N ALA A 22 9.24 -1.27 -25.06
CA ALA A 22 10.68 -1.30 -25.37
C ALA A 22 11.45 -0.27 -24.51
N ASP A 23 10.94 0.95 -24.40
CA ASP A 23 11.53 1.99 -23.55
C ASP A 23 11.54 1.55 -22.08
N LYS A 24 10.41 1.02 -21.57
CA LYS A 24 10.30 0.55 -20.18
C LYS A 24 11.22 -0.64 -19.86
N LEU A 25 11.47 -1.51 -20.83
CA LEU A 25 12.35 -2.68 -20.69
C LEU A 25 13.81 -2.38 -21.04
N ASN A 26 14.15 -1.16 -21.45
CA ASN A 26 15.46 -0.75 -21.93
C ASN A 26 16.00 -1.67 -23.05
N VAL A 27 15.15 -1.99 -24.03
CA VAL A 27 15.49 -2.80 -25.20
C VAL A 27 14.94 -2.16 -26.48
N THR A 28 15.33 -2.68 -27.65
CA THR A 28 14.78 -2.20 -28.92
C THR A 28 13.36 -2.73 -29.16
N GLN A 29 12.55 -2.02 -29.95
CA GLN A 29 11.24 -2.48 -30.37
C GLN A 29 11.29 -3.82 -31.13
N SER A 30 12.35 -4.05 -31.92
CA SER A 30 12.57 -5.34 -32.60
C SER A 30 12.73 -6.49 -31.60
N THR A 31 13.44 -6.25 -30.48
CA THR A 31 13.58 -7.23 -29.40
C THR A 31 12.23 -7.54 -28.74
N VAL A 32 11.41 -6.52 -28.45
CA VAL A 32 10.06 -6.71 -27.91
C VAL A 32 9.20 -7.53 -28.89
N THR A 33 9.27 -7.19 -30.17
CA THR A 33 8.53 -7.92 -31.22
C THR A 33 8.98 -9.37 -31.32
N ALA A 34 10.29 -9.64 -31.28
CA ALA A 34 10.82 -10.99 -31.33
C ALA A 34 10.40 -11.84 -30.12
N ARG A 35 10.48 -11.25 -28.90
CA ARG A 35 10.05 -11.93 -27.66
C ARG A 35 8.56 -12.25 -27.66
N LEU A 36 7.72 -11.32 -28.12
CA LEU A 36 6.29 -11.57 -28.25
C LEU A 36 6.02 -12.70 -29.26
N LYS A 37 6.67 -12.65 -30.42
CA LYS A 37 6.54 -13.68 -31.46
C LYS A 37 6.94 -15.06 -30.93
N THR A 38 8.06 -15.18 -30.22
CA THR A 38 8.49 -16.43 -29.58
C THR A 38 7.43 -16.99 -28.64
N LEU A 39 6.77 -16.13 -27.83
CA LEU A 39 5.70 -16.57 -26.94
C LEU A 39 4.44 -17.01 -27.69
N GLU A 40 4.08 -16.30 -28.76
CA GLU A 40 2.96 -16.65 -29.63
C GLU A 40 3.20 -17.97 -30.39
N GLU A 41 4.43 -18.22 -30.84
CA GLU A 41 4.84 -19.47 -31.48
C GLU A 41 4.81 -20.66 -30.51
N GLU A 42 5.31 -20.47 -29.26
CA GLU A 42 5.27 -21.52 -28.23
C GLU A 42 3.81 -21.91 -27.86
N LEU A 43 2.89 -20.97 -27.87
CA LEU A 43 1.48 -21.20 -27.55
C LEU A 43 0.62 -21.55 -28.78
N GLY A 44 1.17 -21.41 -29.99
CA GLY A 44 0.44 -21.60 -31.25
C GLY A 44 -0.73 -20.61 -31.43
N GLN A 45 -0.71 -19.46 -30.77
CA GLN A 45 -1.80 -18.49 -30.77
C GLN A 45 -1.28 -17.05 -30.80
N VAL A 46 -1.91 -16.19 -31.56
CA VAL A 46 -1.69 -14.73 -31.51
C VAL A 46 -2.29 -14.20 -30.21
N LEU A 47 -1.52 -13.47 -29.44
CA LEU A 47 -1.90 -12.96 -28.12
C LEU A 47 -2.29 -11.47 -28.14
N ILE A 48 -1.69 -10.71 -29.05
CA ILE A 48 -1.86 -9.26 -29.15
C ILE A 48 -2.27 -8.85 -30.56
N ASN A 49 -3.35 -8.13 -30.68
CA ASN A 49 -3.74 -7.40 -31.87
C ASN A 49 -2.96 -6.07 -31.92
N ARG A 50 -2.22 -5.87 -33.01
CA ARG A 50 -1.47 -4.63 -33.26
C ARG A 50 -2.33 -3.71 -34.13
N GLN A 51 -2.69 -2.56 -33.59
CA GLN A 51 -3.45 -1.53 -34.31
C GLN A 51 -2.70 -0.19 -34.27
N LYS A 52 -3.03 0.71 -35.16
CA LYS A 52 -2.48 2.08 -35.13
C LYS A 52 -2.79 2.81 -33.81
N SER A 53 -3.87 2.43 -33.16
CA SER A 53 -4.30 2.95 -31.84
C SER A 53 -3.59 2.31 -30.64
N GLY A 54 -2.77 1.26 -30.85
CA GLY A 54 -2.05 0.58 -29.77
C GLY A 54 -2.14 -0.94 -29.83
N ALA A 55 -1.82 -1.58 -28.72
CA ALA A 55 -1.81 -3.03 -28.54
C ALA A 55 -3.02 -3.45 -27.68
N THR A 56 -3.83 -4.38 -28.19
CA THR A 56 -5.00 -4.93 -27.48
C THR A 56 -4.92 -6.45 -27.40
N LEU A 57 -5.54 -7.04 -26.38
CA LEU A 57 -5.58 -8.50 -26.21
C LEU A 57 -6.45 -9.18 -27.27
N THR A 58 -5.98 -10.33 -27.74
CA THR A 58 -6.85 -11.33 -28.38
C THR A 58 -7.59 -12.16 -27.32
N PRO A 59 -8.60 -12.98 -27.69
CA PRO A 59 -9.20 -13.93 -26.77
C PRO A 59 -8.19 -14.89 -26.12
N ALA A 60 -7.16 -15.33 -26.87
CA ALA A 60 -6.06 -16.15 -26.35
C ALA A 60 -5.18 -15.35 -25.37
N GLY A 61 -4.85 -14.10 -25.71
CA GLY A 61 -4.13 -13.20 -24.82
C GLY A 61 -4.86 -12.93 -23.50
N ALA A 62 -6.19 -12.76 -23.55
CA ALA A 62 -7.02 -12.60 -22.35
C ALA A 62 -7.01 -13.85 -21.45
N LYS A 63 -6.96 -15.05 -22.04
CA LYS A 63 -6.78 -16.30 -21.28
C LYS A 63 -5.39 -16.35 -20.61
N LEU A 64 -4.33 -16.05 -21.37
CA LEU A 64 -2.98 -16.05 -20.83
C LEU A 64 -2.81 -15.03 -19.69
N MET A 65 -3.46 -13.87 -19.78
CA MET A 65 -3.40 -12.82 -18.76
C MET A 65 -3.84 -13.29 -17.37
N ARG A 66 -4.68 -14.33 -17.30
CA ARG A 66 -5.10 -14.91 -16.01
C ARG A 66 -3.96 -15.65 -15.30
N TYR A 67 -3.00 -16.16 -16.04
CA TYR A 67 -1.91 -17.01 -15.55
C TYR A 67 -0.55 -16.30 -15.53
N ALA A 68 -0.31 -15.41 -16.49
CA ALA A 68 0.98 -14.77 -16.70
C ALA A 68 1.55 -14.05 -15.45
N PRO A 69 0.76 -13.28 -14.67
CA PRO A 69 1.23 -12.67 -13.43
C PRO A 69 1.67 -13.70 -12.38
N ALA A 70 0.87 -14.76 -12.20
CA ALA A 70 1.18 -15.82 -11.23
C ALA A 70 2.47 -16.58 -11.60
N ILE A 71 2.67 -16.91 -12.88
CA ILE A 71 3.88 -17.60 -13.36
C ILE A 71 5.12 -16.73 -13.13
N THR A 72 5.05 -15.43 -13.45
CA THR A 72 6.17 -14.51 -13.24
C THR A 72 6.44 -14.27 -11.76
N GLY A 73 5.39 -14.25 -10.93
CA GLY A 73 5.47 -14.15 -9.48
C GLY A 73 6.16 -15.36 -8.86
N LEU A 74 5.71 -16.58 -9.18
CA LEU A 74 6.31 -17.85 -8.72
C LEU A 74 7.79 -17.94 -9.10
N TRP A 75 8.13 -17.55 -10.30
CA TRP A 75 9.54 -17.55 -10.71
C TRP A 75 10.40 -16.59 -9.89
N ARG A 76 9.86 -15.38 -9.62
CA ARG A 76 10.57 -14.41 -8.78
C ARG A 76 10.73 -14.94 -7.36
N GLN A 77 9.70 -15.54 -6.80
CA GLN A 77 9.74 -16.17 -5.48
C GLN A 77 10.79 -17.28 -5.44
N ALA A 78 10.78 -18.20 -6.41
CA ALA A 78 11.78 -19.26 -6.51
C ALA A 78 13.22 -18.69 -6.60
N LYS A 79 13.41 -17.63 -7.40
CA LYS A 79 14.71 -16.95 -7.52
C LYS A 79 15.15 -16.29 -6.20
N ASN A 80 14.23 -15.69 -5.49
CA ASN A 80 14.52 -15.05 -4.19
C ASN A 80 14.88 -16.12 -3.15
N GLU A 81 14.14 -17.23 -3.11
CA GLU A 81 14.39 -18.33 -2.16
C GLU A 81 15.68 -19.09 -2.43
N THR A 82 15.99 -19.36 -3.71
CA THR A 82 17.24 -20.03 -4.06
C THR A 82 18.49 -19.17 -3.84
N GLY A 83 18.33 -17.85 -3.73
CA GLY A 83 19.40 -16.89 -3.47
C GLY A 83 19.54 -16.47 -2.00
N LEU A 84 18.82 -17.12 -1.09
CA LEU A 84 18.88 -16.75 0.33
C LEU A 84 20.25 -17.05 0.96
N PRO A 85 20.76 -16.14 1.82
CA PRO A 85 21.92 -16.41 2.65
C PRO A 85 21.71 -17.62 3.58
N ALA A 86 22.81 -18.24 4.01
CA ALA A 86 22.77 -19.34 4.97
C ALA A 86 22.04 -18.92 6.25
N GLY A 87 21.14 -19.77 6.75
CA GLY A 87 20.32 -19.51 7.93
C GLY A 87 18.95 -18.89 7.66
N LEU A 88 18.68 -18.47 6.41
CA LEU A 88 17.33 -18.03 6.00
C LEU A 88 16.65 -19.13 5.20
N THR A 89 15.39 -19.42 5.53
CA THR A 89 14.63 -20.52 4.94
C THR A 89 13.52 -20.05 4.01
N SER A 90 13.09 -18.78 4.14
CA SER A 90 12.03 -18.21 3.31
C SER A 90 12.20 -16.71 3.12
N ALA A 91 11.54 -16.16 2.10
CA ALA A 91 11.51 -14.72 1.83
C ALA A 91 10.07 -14.22 1.79
N CYS A 92 9.84 -12.99 2.29
CA CYS A 92 8.59 -12.26 2.19
C CYS A 92 8.85 -10.85 1.65
N SER A 93 8.14 -10.50 0.58
CA SER A 93 8.16 -9.17 -0.02
C SER A 93 6.93 -8.39 0.41
N PHE A 94 7.13 -7.38 1.24
CA PHE A 94 6.09 -6.56 1.85
C PHE A 94 5.99 -5.19 1.17
N GLY A 95 4.76 -4.71 0.97
CA GLY A 95 4.49 -3.38 0.45
C GLY A 95 3.62 -2.56 1.40
N CYS A 96 3.88 -1.26 1.48
CA CYS A 96 3.10 -0.37 2.33
C CYS A 96 2.95 1.03 1.72
N GLU A 97 1.77 1.63 1.86
CA GLU A 97 1.63 3.05 1.59
C GLU A 97 2.38 3.86 2.65
N ARG A 98 2.92 5.01 2.24
CA ARG A 98 3.77 5.87 3.09
C ARG A 98 3.12 6.17 4.45
N ASP A 99 1.88 6.63 4.41
CA ASP A 99 1.20 7.11 5.61
C ASP A 99 0.73 5.97 6.54
N LEU A 100 0.74 4.72 6.07
CA LEU A 100 0.44 3.52 6.86
C LEU A 100 1.68 2.91 7.53
N TRP A 101 2.89 3.36 7.15
CA TRP A 101 4.12 2.81 7.72
C TRP A 101 4.24 3.04 9.23
N HIS A 102 3.84 4.21 9.74
CA HIS A 102 3.96 4.57 11.15
C HIS A 102 3.01 3.79 12.09
N GLY A 103 1.95 3.19 11.54
CA GLY A 103 1.00 2.31 12.22
C GLY A 103 1.15 0.85 11.79
N ALA A 104 0.15 0.37 11.05
CA ALA A 104 0.00 -1.03 10.63
C ALA A 104 1.22 -1.59 9.89
N GLY A 105 1.86 -0.79 9.01
CA GLY A 105 3.01 -1.25 8.23
C GLY A 105 4.19 -1.63 9.11
N ARG A 106 4.59 -0.74 10.03
CA ARG A 106 5.71 -0.99 10.96
C ARG A 106 5.38 -2.10 11.96
N ALA A 107 4.14 -2.15 12.44
CA ALA A 107 3.72 -3.20 13.35
C ALA A 107 3.80 -4.58 12.69
N PHE A 108 3.32 -4.71 11.45
CA PHE A 108 3.46 -5.94 10.67
C PHE A 108 4.92 -6.33 10.46
N PHE A 109 5.72 -5.40 9.96
CA PHE A 109 7.14 -5.66 9.67
C PHE A 109 7.93 -6.06 10.91
N HIS A 110 7.70 -5.37 12.02
CA HIS A 110 8.34 -5.69 13.29
C HIS A 110 7.92 -7.05 13.83
N TYR A 111 6.61 -7.38 13.76
CA TYR A 111 6.13 -8.71 14.15
C TYR A 111 6.83 -9.81 13.35
N ALA A 112 6.83 -9.69 12.02
CA ALA A 112 7.44 -10.69 11.15
C ALA A 112 8.92 -10.89 11.46
N THR A 113 9.70 -9.79 11.58
CA THR A 113 11.13 -9.87 11.82
C THR A 113 11.50 -10.34 13.24
N SER A 114 10.67 -10.07 14.25
CA SER A 114 10.93 -10.47 15.63
C SER A 114 10.50 -11.91 15.94
N THR A 115 9.47 -12.43 15.22
CA THR A 115 8.95 -13.77 15.48
C THR A 115 9.43 -14.83 14.47
N GLN A 116 10.00 -14.39 13.35
CA GLN A 116 10.45 -15.27 12.28
C GLN A 116 11.92 -14.96 11.94
N PRO A 117 12.90 -15.41 12.77
CA PRO A 117 14.31 -15.07 12.59
C PRO A 117 14.94 -15.65 11.30
N GLU A 118 14.35 -16.70 10.74
CA GLU A 118 14.79 -17.32 9.48
C GLU A 118 14.12 -16.74 8.22
N LEU A 119 13.31 -15.68 8.38
CA LEU A 119 12.60 -15.03 7.30
C LEU A 119 13.39 -13.84 6.76
N ALA A 120 13.75 -13.87 5.48
CA ALA A 120 14.22 -12.69 4.77
C ALA A 120 13.05 -11.75 4.48
N MET A 121 13.09 -10.53 5.01
CA MET A 121 12.05 -9.51 4.77
C MET A 121 12.57 -8.40 3.86
N SER A 122 11.80 -8.08 2.83
CA SER A 122 11.98 -6.85 2.06
C SER A 122 10.77 -5.96 2.19
N ALA A 123 10.97 -4.65 2.31
CA ALA A 123 9.89 -3.66 2.35
C ALA A 123 9.99 -2.70 1.17
N ARG A 124 8.85 -2.38 0.55
CA ARG A 124 8.74 -1.44 -0.55
C ARG A 124 7.60 -0.47 -0.30
N GLN A 125 7.87 0.82 -0.51
CA GLN A 125 6.84 1.85 -0.52
C GLN A 125 6.27 2.04 -1.92
N GLY A 126 4.96 2.26 -2.02
CA GLY A 126 4.27 2.60 -3.27
C GLY A 126 2.96 3.32 -3.00
N SER A 127 2.34 3.84 -4.05
CA SER A 127 0.94 4.26 -4.00
C SER A 127 0.01 3.03 -3.92
N GLY A 128 -1.24 3.21 -3.51
CA GLY A 128 -2.20 2.10 -3.47
C GLY A 128 -2.33 1.40 -4.83
N ARG A 129 -2.25 2.16 -5.93
CA ARG A 129 -2.23 1.59 -7.30
C ARG A 129 -0.99 0.75 -7.55
N ASP A 130 0.21 1.27 -7.26
CA ASP A 130 1.46 0.53 -7.46
C ASP A 130 1.46 -0.76 -6.66
N LEU A 131 1.06 -0.69 -5.38
CA LEU A 131 0.99 -1.84 -4.48
C LEU A 131 0.02 -2.90 -5.00
N THR A 132 -1.17 -2.47 -5.46
CA THR A 132 -2.18 -3.37 -6.04
C THR A 132 -1.67 -4.05 -7.32
N ASP A 133 -0.91 -3.35 -8.15
CA ASP A 133 -0.32 -3.93 -9.36
C ASP A 133 0.87 -4.85 -9.00
N TRP A 134 1.67 -4.50 -8.01
CA TRP A 134 2.80 -5.33 -7.59
C TRP A 134 2.37 -6.64 -6.91
N ILE A 135 1.31 -6.64 -6.10
CA ILE A 135 0.79 -7.89 -5.55
C ILE A 135 0.10 -8.74 -6.64
N ALA A 136 -0.61 -8.12 -7.58
CA ALA A 136 -1.24 -8.82 -8.69
C ALA A 136 -0.22 -9.48 -9.64
N THR A 137 0.97 -8.90 -9.78
CA THR A 137 2.08 -9.46 -10.58
C THR A 137 3.01 -10.36 -9.78
N GLY A 138 2.70 -10.67 -8.51
CA GLY A 138 3.54 -11.46 -7.62
C GLY A 138 4.88 -10.80 -7.26
N SER A 139 4.98 -9.46 -7.42
CA SER A 139 6.16 -8.68 -7.01
C SER A 139 6.21 -8.47 -5.52
N LEU A 140 5.05 -8.52 -4.87
CA LEU A 140 4.85 -8.47 -3.44
C LEU A 140 3.98 -9.64 -3.02
N ASP A 141 4.24 -10.15 -1.83
CA ASP A 141 3.48 -11.20 -1.18
C ASP A 141 2.33 -10.64 -0.37
N ILE A 142 2.59 -9.54 0.34
CA ILE A 142 1.68 -8.91 1.30
C ILE A 142 1.78 -7.39 1.14
N ILE A 143 0.65 -6.69 1.20
CA ILE A 143 0.59 -5.23 1.19
C ILE A 143 -0.33 -4.69 2.29
N VAL A 144 -0.02 -3.49 2.78
CA VAL A 144 -0.93 -2.68 3.60
C VAL A 144 -1.25 -1.40 2.84
N THR A 145 -2.53 -1.17 2.58
CA THR A 145 -2.99 -0.09 1.71
C THR A 145 -4.35 0.44 2.16
N PHE A 146 -4.68 1.66 1.75
CA PHE A 146 -6.01 2.21 1.89
C PHE A 146 -6.93 1.71 0.77
N ASP A 147 -8.23 1.73 1.02
CA ASP A 147 -9.30 1.50 0.04
C ASP A 147 -9.09 0.25 -0.85
N ALA A 148 -8.54 -0.80 -0.25
CA ALA A 148 -8.18 -2.02 -0.94
C ALA A 148 -9.39 -2.79 -1.48
N VAL A 149 -9.23 -3.31 -2.69
CA VAL A 149 -10.17 -4.25 -3.30
C VAL A 149 -9.40 -5.51 -3.68
N ALA A 150 -9.77 -6.65 -3.08
CA ALA A 150 -9.15 -7.92 -3.42
C ALA A 150 -9.53 -8.34 -4.85
N ARG A 151 -8.54 -8.82 -5.59
CA ARG A 151 -8.71 -9.47 -6.90
C ARG A 151 -8.73 -11.01 -6.72
N ALA A 152 -8.99 -11.73 -7.79
CA ALA A 152 -8.81 -13.18 -7.79
C ALA A 152 -7.39 -13.55 -7.30
N SER A 153 -7.27 -14.58 -6.49
CA SER A 153 -6.01 -15.04 -5.86
C SER A 153 -5.41 -14.07 -4.83
N GLN A 154 -6.25 -13.30 -4.15
CA GLN A 154 -5.87 -12.41 -3.06
C GLN A 154 -6.88 -12.49 -1.91
N THR A 155 -6.39 -12.55 -0.69
CA THR A 155 -7.20 -12.51 0.53
C THR A 155 -7.06 -11.14 1.19
N LEU A 156 -8.21 -10.52 1.52
CA LEU A 156 -8.29 -9.21 2.16
C LEU A 156 -8.60 -9.39 3.65
N TYR A 157 -7.79 -8.74 4.48
CA TYR A 157 -7.96 -8.66 5.93
C TYR A 157 -8.22 -7.20 6.32
N PRO A 158 -9.45 -6.85 6.74
CA PRO A 158 -9.75 -5.52 7.23
C PRO A 158 -8.94 -5.19 8.49
N LEU A 159 -8.38 -3.99 8.52
CA LEU A 159 -7.71 -3.44 9.71
C LEU A 159 -8.59 -2.33 10.33
N PRO A 160 -8.37 -1.98 11.61
CA PRO A 160 -9.02 -0.83 12.21
C PRO A 160 -8.81 0.43 11.35
N ALA A 161 -9.85 1.22 11.16
CA ALA A 161 -9.74 2.42 10.34
C ALA A 161 -8.71 3.39 10.92
N GLU A 162 -7.98 4.09 10.06
CA GLU A 162 -7.07 5.16 10.48
C GLU A 162 -7.89 6.38 10.86
N GLU A 163 -7.68 6.90 12.07
CA GLU A 163 -8.26 8.14 12.52
C GLU A 163 -7.43 9.33 12.04
N LEU A 164 -8.08 10.26 11.35
CA LEU A 164 -7.51 11.54 10.98
C LEU A 164 -8.01 12.59 11.98
N ILE A 165 -7.09 13.14 12.76
CA ILE A 165 -7.36 14.12 13.82
C ILE A 165 -6.76 15.47 13.48
N LEU A 166 -7.45 16.54 13.82
CA LEU A 166 -6.91 17.89 13.65
C LEU A 166 -5.88 18.16 14.74
N CYS A 167 -4.63 18.31 14.31
CA CYS A 167 -3.48 18.64 15.16
C CYS A 167 -3.01 20.06 14.92
N SER A 168 -2.46 20.70 15.97
CA SER A 168 -1.89 22.03 15.88
C SER A 168 -0.62 22.16 16.73
N ASP A 169 0.23 23.12 16.39
CA ASP A 169 1.38 23.57 17.18
C ASP A 169 0.98 24.24 18.51
N ARG A 170 -0.28 24.66 18.68
CA ARG A 170 -0.79 25.39 19.82
C ARG A 170 -2.14 24.85 20.33
N ARG A 171 -2.43 25.06 21.63
CA ARG A 171 -3.62 24.51 22.31
C ARG A 171 -4.93 25.17 21.88
N ASN A 172 -4.92 26.46 21.56
CA ASN A 172 -6.13 27.26 21.31
C ASN A 172 -6.32 27.57 19.83
N THR A 173 -6.20 26.57 18.98
CA THR A 173 -6.41 26.71 17.54
C THR A 173 -7.90 26.63 17.24
N PRO A 174 -8.45 27.55 16.43
CA PRO A 174 -9.84 27.44 15.99
C PRO A 174 -10.01 26.24 15.04
N ILE A 175 -11.17 25.59 15.13
CA ILE A 175 -11.52 24.48 14.23
C ILE A 175 -11.67 24.99 12.79
N ILE A 176 -12.25 26.17 12.60
CA ILE A 176 -12.48 26.83 11.32
C ILE A 176 -11.80 28.21 11.35
N GLY A 177 -11.18 28.58 10.21
CA GLY A 177 -10.61 29.92 10.06
C GLY A 177 -9.18 30.07 10.59
N ASP A 178 -8.46 28.98 10.88
CA ASP A 178 -7.00 29.08 11.10
C ASP A 178 -6.31 29.55 9.80
N PRO A 179 -5.70 30.76 9.78
CA PRO A 179 -5.04 31.27 8.58
C PRO A 179 -3.85 30.44 8.14
N ASN A 180 -3.32 29.60 9.03
CA ASN A 180 -2.20 28.71 8.79
C ASN A 180 -2.65 27.24 8.67
N TYR A 181 -3.94 27.01 8.37
CA TYR A 181 -4.42 25.65 8.10
C TYR A 181 -3.72 25.06 6.89
N ILE A 182 -3.24 23.83 7.05
CA ILE A 182 -2.58 23.02 6.04
C ILE A 182 -3.55 21.94 5.61
N PHE A 183 -3.97 21.95 4.36
CA PHE A 183 -4.76 20.87 3.80
C PHE A 183 -3.86 19.69 3.45
N VAL A 184 -4.19 18.52 3.98
CA VAL A 184 -3.52 17.26 3.62
C VAL A 184 -4.51 16.41 2.84
N ASP A 185 -4.12 16.00 1.63
CA ASP A 185 -4.96 15.16 0.78
C ASP A 185 -4.88 13.70 1.22
N HIS A 186 -5.90 13.25 1.95
CA HIS A 186 -6.04 11.86 2.39
C HIS A 186 -6.88 11.00 1.42
N GLY A 187 -7.11 11.43 0.19
CA GLY A 187 -7.86 10.69 -0.83
C GLY A 187 -9.27 11.23 -1.06
N ALA A 188 -9.94 10.63 -2.05
CA ALA A 188 -11.20 11.16 -2.58
C ALA A 188 -12.34 11.23 -1.55
N GLU A 189 -12.50 10.19 -0.75
CA GLU A 189 -13.55 10.14 0.27
C GLU A 189 -13.32 11.20 1.37
N TYR A 190 -12.07 11.33 1.83
CA TYR A 190 -11.71 12.39 2.77
C TYR A 190 -12.00 13.78 2.18
N ARG A 191 -11.57 14.05 0.93
CA ARG A 191 -11.86 15.35 0.29
C ARG A 191 -13.34 15.68 0.29
N ARG A 192 -14.18 14.70 -0.04
CA ARG A 192 -15.64 14.87 -0.06
C ARG A 192 -16.19 15.22 1.32
N VAL A 193 -15.91 14.41 2.34
CA VAL A 193 -16.44 14.61 3.70
C VAL A 193 -15.84 15.88 4.35
N HIS A 194 -14.56 16.15 4.13
CA HIS A 194 -13.90 17.36 4.59
C HIS A 194 -14.57 18.62 3.99
N ALA A 195 -14.86 18.62 2.68
CA ALA A 195 -15.53 19.74 2.02
C ALA A 195 -16.97 19.97 2.53
N GLU A 196 -17.68 18.91 2.90
CA GLU A 196 -19.00 19.02 3.50
C GLU A 196 -18.97 19.72 4.87
N PHE A 197 -17.94 19.42 5.68
CA PHE A 197 -17.79 20.01 7.02
C PHE A 197 -17.20 21.43 6.95
N TYR A 198 -16.25 21.65 6.06
CA TYR A 198 -15.50 22.91 5.94
C TYR A 198 -15.92 23.76 4.72
N HIS A 199 -17.18 23.69 4.30
CA HIS A 199 -17.69 24.34 3.09
C HIS A 199 -17.43 25.87 3.05
N ASP A 200 -17.38 26.54 4.21
CA ASP A 200 -17.14 27.98 4.33
C ASP A 200 -15.68 28.34 4.70
N ALA A 201 -14.78 27.36 4.81
CA ALA A 201 -13.44 27.61 5.34
C ALA A 201 -12.44 28.26 4.33
N GLY A 202 -12.86 28.43 3.08
CA GLY A 202 -11.98 28.95 2.03
C GLY A 202 -10.95 27.91 1.54
N ILE A 203 -10.00 28.39 0.73
CA ILE A 203 -8.92 27.53 0.16
C ILE A 203 -7.71 27.60 1.09
N ALA A 204 -7.21 26.46 1.53
CA ALA A 204 -5.96 26.40 2.29
C ALA A 204 -4.77 26.93 1.45
N ARG A 205 -3.93 27.76 2.07
CA ARG A 205 -2.73 28.32 1.41
C ARG A 205 -1.70 27.24 1.09
N LEU A 206 -1.62 26.22 1.95
CA LEU A 206 -0.68 25.10 1.84
C LEU A 206 -1.45 23.81 1.63
N ASN A 207 -0.94 23.00 0.70
CA ASN A 207 -1.54 21.74 0.33
C ASN A 207 -0.45 20.66 0.19
N PHE A 208 -0.61 19.53 0.87
CA PHE A 208 0.30 18.39 0.80
C PHE A 208 -0.47 17.13 0.42
N ASP A 209 0.17 16.26 -0.35
CA ASP A 209 -0.29 14.90 -0.65
C ASP A 209 0.34 13.83 0.27
N SER A 210 1.10 14.28 1.28
CA SER A 210 1.80 13.45 2.24
C SER A 210 1.59 13.97 3.65
N ALA A 211 0.96 13.16 4.51
CA ALA A 211 0.79 13.48 5.92
C ALA A 211 2.15 13.61 6.64
N TRP A 212 3.15 12.83 6.22
CA TRP A 212 4.50 12.95 6.77
C TRP A 212 5.13 14.31 6.49
N TRP A 213 5.02 14.82 5.26
CA TRP A 213 5.57 16.15 4.94
C TRP A 213 4.81 17.27 5.65
N ALA A 214 3.49 17.15 5.73
CA ALA A 214 2.68 18.11 6.47
C ALA A 214 3.04 18.12 7.96
N LEU A 215 3.28 16.96 8.57
CA LEU A 215 3.75 16.85 9.95
C LEU A 215 5.11 17.53 10.14
N GLN A 216 6.10 17.24 9.27
CA GLN A 216 7.42 17.86 9.38
C GLN A 216 7.32 19.39 9.27
N TYR A 217 6.50 19.88 8.33
CA TYR A 217 6.27 21.31 8.19
C TYR A 217 5.61 21.92 9.43
N LEU A 218 4.59 21.24 10.00
CA LEU A 218 3.85 21.71 11.17
C LEU A 218 4.72 21.73 12.44
N LEU A 219 5.73 20.87 12.53
CA LEU A 219 6.68 20.87 13.68
C LEU A 219 7.64 22.07 13.66
N GLU A 220 7.84 22.69 12.50
CA GLU A 220 8.75 23.82 12.30
C GLU A 220 8.01 25.15 12.10
N ASN A 221 6.71 25.11 11.82
CA ASN A 221 5.92 26.27 11.47
C ASN A 221 4.58 26.29 12.20
N PRO A 222 4.04 27.47 12.56
CA PRO A 222 2.72 27.58 13.18
C PRO A 222 1.62 27.14 12.21
N GLY A 223 0.63 26.42 12.73
CA GLY A 223 -0.54 26.01 11.95
C GLY A 223 -1.33 24.86 12.53
N SER A 224 -2.20 24.31 11.69
CA SER A 224 -2.97 23.12 11.98
C SER A 224 -3.16 22.25 10.74
N ALA A 225 -3.28 20.93 10.93
CA ALA A 225 -3.47 19.97 9.87
C ALA A 225 -4.21 18.72 10.36
N TYR A 226 -4.98 18.09 9.49
CA TYR A 226 -5.45 16.73 9.72
C TYR A 226 -4.34 15.74 9.48
N LEU A 227 -3.99 14.99 10.52
CA LEU A 227 -2.92 13.99 10.49
C LEU A 227 -3.46 12.63 10.95
N PRO A 228 -2.94 11.52 10.42
CA PRO A 228 -3.17 10.19 10.99
C PRO A 228 -2.78 10.18 12.47
N ARG A 229 -3.67 9.67 13.34
CA ARG A 229 -3.37 9.57 14.77
C ARG A 229 -2.10 8.77 15.04
N SER A 230 -1.93 7.66 14.32
CA SER A 230 -0.74 6.81 14.44
C SER A 230 0.56 7.56 14.15
N LEU A 231 0.52 8.53 13.24
CA LEU A 231 1.65 9.39 12.87
C LEU A 231 1.88 10.51 13.90
N ALA A 232 0.80 11.13 14.39
CA ALA A 232 0.85 12.28 15.30
C ALA A 232 1.15 11.88 16.76
N GLN A 233 0.79 10.66 17.18
CA GLN A 233 0.83 10.22 18.57
C GLN A 233 2.18 10.46 19.28
N PRO A 234 3.35 10.15 18.71
CA PRO A 234 4.64 10.40 19.38
C PRO A 234 4.91 11.89 19.69
N TYR A 235 4.28 12.79 18.93
CA TYR A 235 4.42 14.24 19.10
C TYR A 235 3.37 14.80 20.06
N LEU A 236 2.18 14.19 20.11
CA LEU A 236 1.17 14.47 21.12
C LEU A 236 1.65 14.07 22.51
N ASP A 237 2.26 12.90 22.66
CA ASP A 237 2.83 12.40 23.94
C ASP A 237 3.92 13.30 24.48
N LYS A 238 4.67 13.96 23.60
CA LYS A 238 5.74 14.92 23.94
C LYS A 238 5.25 16.36 24.07
N ALA A 239 3.94 16.60 23.89
CA ALA A 239 3.35 17.93 23.86
C ALA A 239 3.99 18.88 22.80
N ALA A 240 4.54 18.31 21.73
CA ALA A 240 5.03 19.05 20.57
C ALA A 240 3.88 19.41 19.61
N LEU A 241 2.80 18.65 19.67
CA LEU A 241 1.54 18.93 18.99
C LEU A 241 0.38 18.76 19.96
N PHE A 242 -0.76 19.37 19.64
CA PHE A 242 -1.99 19.33 20.42
C PHE A 242 -3.16 18.95 19.52
N ILE A 243 -4.05 18.10 20.00
CA ILE A 243 -5.33 17.83 19.33
C ILE A 243 -6.20 19.08 19.50
N VAL A 244 -6.84 19.53 18.40
CA VAL A 244 -7.84 20.61 18.46
C VAL A 244 -9.14 20.00 18.98
N PRO A 245 -9.63 20.45 20.17
CA PRO A 245 -10.84 19.89 20.77
C PRO A 245 -12.06 20.11 19.87
N ASP A 246 -13.02 19.21 19.92
CA ASP A 246 -14.31 19.27 19.20
C ASP A 246 -14.21 19.31 17.67
N ALA A 247 -13.01 19.21 17.11
CA ALA A 247 -12.83 19.03 15.69
C ALA A 247 -13.33 17.65 15.24
N PRO A 248 -13.98 17.53 14.07
CA PRO A 248 -14.44 16.24 13.58
C PRO A 248 -13.27 15.28 13.38
N VAL A 249 -13.47 14.03 13.72
CA VAL A 249 -12.50 12.95 13.42
C VAL A 249 -12.97 12.26 12.15
N PHE A 250 -12.09 12.21 11.15
CA PHE A 250 -12.37 11.48 9.93
C PHE A 250 -11.74 10.09 10.02
N HIS A 251 -12.35 9.12 9.33
CA HIS A 251 -11.88 7.74 9.33
C HIS A 251 -11.54 7.30 7.92
N ARG A 252 -10.40 6.66 7.75
CA ARG A 252 -9.98 6.11 6.47
C ARG A 252 -9.81 4.60 6.57
N LYS A 253 -10.54 3.88 5.71
CA LYS A 253 -10.46 2.41 5.66
C LYS A 253 -9.08 1.98 5.21
N LYS A 254 -8.52 0.98 5.90
CA LYS A 254 -7.26 0.34 5.53
C LYS A 254 -7.37 -1.17 5.66
N SER A 255 -6.58 -1.87 4.89
CA SER A 255 -6.58 -3.33 4.86
C SER A 255 -5.19 -3.87 4.60
N LEU A 256 -4.96 -5.09 5.04
CA LEU A 256 -3.87 -5.91 4.58
C LEU A 256 -4.40 -6.83 3.47
N LEU A 257 -3.71 -6.87 2.33
CA LEU A 257 -3.94 -7.88 1.30
C LEU A 257 -2.74 -8.83 1.27
N ALA A 258 -3.03 -10.11 1.16
CA ALA A 258 -2.02 -11.15 0.93
C ALA A 258 -2.37 -11.92 -0.35
N SER A 259 -1.38 -12.34 -1.10
CA SER A 259 -1.58 -13.34 -2.16
C SER A 259 -1.98 -14.68 -1.53
N ASP A 260 -2.80 -15.48 -2.20
CA ASP A 260 -3.19 -16.80 -1.69
C ASP A 260 -1.97 -17.67 -1.38
N GLN A 261 -0.92 -17.55 -2.19
CA GLN A 261 0.36 -18.22 -1.95
C GLN A 261 1.04 -17.75 -0.63
N ALA A 262 0.97 -16.46 -0.32
CA ALA A 262 1.49 -15.94 0.94
C ALA A 262 0.66 -16.43 2.14
N VAL A 263 -0.66 -16.55 2.00
CA VAL A 263 -1.54 -17.11 3.03
C VAL A 263 -1.20 -18.58 3.30
N GLU A 264 -0.99 -19.38 2.28
CA GLU A 264 -0.59 -20.78 2.42
C GLU A 264 0.83 -20.93 3.01
N LYS A 265 1.75 -20.05 2.61
CA LYS A 265 3.15 -20.13 3.00
C LYS A 265 3.42 -19.60 4.41
N PHE A 266 2.79 -18.51 4.79
CA PHE A 266 3.08 -17.79 6.04
C PHE A 266 2.06 -18.08 7.13
N HIS A 267 2.13 -19.25 7.76
CA HIS A 267 1.20 -19.67 8.84
C HIS A 267 1.16 -18.71 10.05
N TRP A 268 2.10 -17.80 10.17
CA TRP A 268 2.14 -16.75 11.19
C TRP A 268 1.31 -15.50 10.82
N LEU A 269 0.85 -15.39 9.56
CA LEU A 269 0.20 -14.18 9.03
C LEU A 269 -1.05 -13.78 9.83
N GLU A 270 -1.91 -14.73 10.15
CA GLU A 270 -3.13 -14.44 10.94
C GLU A 270 -2.81 -13.90 12.34
N LYS A 271 -1.76 -14.42 12.97
CA LYS A 271 -1.30 -13.91 14.28
C LYS A 271 -0.77 -12.49 14.17
N ALA A 272 -0.02 -12.18 13.10
CA ALA A 272 0.46 -10.82 12.82
C ALA A 272 -0.72 -9.84 12.66
N ILE A 273 -1.73 -10.23 11.91
CA ILE A 273 -2.94 -9.43 11.68
C ILE A 273 -3.70 -9.20 12.99
N ALA A 274 -3.92 -10.24 13.77
CA ALA A 274 -4.58 -10.13 15.07
C ALA A 274 -3.85 -9.20 16.03
N GLN A 275 -2.52 -9.22 16.03
CA GLN A 275 -1.71 -8.30 16.84
C GLN A 275 -1.87 -6.84 16.38
N ILE A 276 -1.86 -6.57 15.07
CA ILE A 276 -2.09 -5.22 14.54
C ILE A 276 -3.47 -4.74 14.96
N GLN A 277 -4.51 -5.58 14.76
CA GLN A 277 -5.89 -5.25 15.13
C GLN A 277 -6.05 -4.95 16.62
N SER A 278 -5.30 -5.64 17.49
CA SER A 278 -5.34 -5.42 18.94
C SER A 278 -4.64 -4.14 19.37
N HIS A 279 -3.55 -3.76 18.71
CA HIS A 279 -2.77 -2.55 19.04
C HIS A 279 -3.47 -1.27 18.55
N GLU A 280 -4.17 -1.33 17.44
CA GLU A 280 -4.80 -0.16 16.82
C GLU A 280 -6.27 0.04 17.21
N ARG A 281 -6.85 -0.83 18.06
CA ARG A 281 -8.19 -0.57 18.61
C ARG A 281 -8.17 0.70 19.45
N PRO A 282 -9.11 1.63 19.24
CA PRO A 282 -9.25 2.85 20.04
C PRO A 282 -9.28 2.49 21.53
N GLN A 283 -8.64 3.30 22.37
CA GLN A 283 -8.62 3.08 23.83
C GLN A 283 -10.02 3.09 24.46
N HIS A 284 -11.04 3.61 23.78
CA HIS A 284 -12.43 3.60 24.25
C HIS A 284 -13.08 2.22 24.29
N ASP A 285 -12.59 1.24 23.53
CA ASP A 285 -13.09 -0.15 23.52
C ASP A 285 -12.27 -1.11 24.38
N ARG A 286 -11.24 -0.65 25.08
CA ARG A 286 -10.56 -1.47 26.08
C ARG A 286 -11.43 -1.47 27.33
N ALA A 287 -12.13 -2.60 27.56
CA ALA A 287 -12.83 -2.83 28.81
C ALA A 287 -11.88 -2.54 29.99
N PRO A 288 -12.34 -1.84 31.06
CA PRO A 288 -11.50 -1.56 32.20
C PRO A 288 -10.99 -2.91 32.74
N SER A 289 -9.66 -3.06 32.82
CA SER A 289 -9.03 -4.17 33.50
C SER A 289 -9.62 -4.23 34.90
N GLN A 290 -10.31 -5.30 35.22
CA GLN A 290 -10.82 -5.57 36.57
C GLN A 290 -9.66 -5.41 37.53
N GLY A 291 -9.69 -4.27 38.25
CA GLY A 291 -8.77 -4.02 39.34
C GLY A 291 -8.88 -5.15 40.34
N GLN A 292 -7.76 -5.72 40.68
CA GLN A 292 -7.62 -6.65 41.80
C GLN A 292 -8.23 -6.02 43.04
N ALA A 293 -9.46 -6.44 43.37
CA ALA A 293 -9.97 -6.39 44.74
C ALA A 293 -9.34 -7.60 45.43
N GLY A 294 -8.49 -7.35 46.41
CA GLY A 294 -7.85 -8.40 47.19
C GLY A 294 -7.12 -7.84 48.38
N GLN A 295 -7.85 -7.75 49.47
CA GLN A 295 -7.42 -7.84 50.89
C GLN A 295 -6.24 -6.99 51.36
#